data_b193caeaeb8c549b5ecd1e124f580b8d
#
_entry.id   b193caeaeb8c549b5ecd1e124f580b8d
#
_cell.length_a   1.000
_cell.length_b   1.000
_cell.length_c   1.000
_cell.angle_alpha   90.00
_cell.angle_beta   90.00
_cell.angle_gamma   90.00
#
_symmetry.space_group_name_H-M   'P 1'
#
loop_
_entity.id
_entity.type
_entity.pdbx_description
1 polymer ?
#
loop_
_entity_poly.entity_id
_entity_poly.type
_entity_poly.pdbx_seq_one_letter_code
_entity_poly.pdbx_strand_id
1 'polypeptide(L)'
;MFTGIIESLCEIKSIDEIKKGNSKYPAEIKFSIDIGNLSKGLKIGQSIAVNGVCLTITKLNNNIAEFSVIGETVRKTCLDSIKKGERVNIERSMRASGRFDGHFVQGHVDCTGIIYDKIVFPTETKLIIKISEELKESFQYIVQKGSITIDGISLTVVDIDNNNNNSLSISLIPHTLKRTTLGIKSIGDKVNIEFDLISKYISKLLPKN
;
A
#
# COMPACT_ATOMS: atom_id res chain seq x y z
N MET A 1 -5.20 11.67 4.00
CA MET A 1 -4.98 10.97 5.28
C MET A 1 -5.94 9.79 5.34
N PHE A 2 -5.46 8.62 5.73
CA PHE A 2 -6.16 7.35 5.80
C PHE A 2 -5.88 6.69 7.14
N THR A 3 -6.49 5.56 7.40
CA THR A 3 -6.30 4.80 8.66
C THR A 3 -5.66 3.42 8.44
N GLY A 4 -5.59 2.97 7.18
CA GLY A 4 -5.13 1.64 6.82
C GLY A 4 -6.19 0.55 7.01
N ILE A 5 -7.46 0.94 7.08
CA ILE A 5 -8.59 0.01 7.14
C ILE A 5 -9.21 -0.08 5.76
N ILE A 6 -9.00 -1.20 5.10
CA ILE A 6 -9.48 -1.40 3.72
C ILE A 6 -11.00 -1.51 3.68
N GLU A 7 -11.61 -0.64 2.88
CA GLU A 7 -13.06 -0.62 2.71
C GLU A 7 -13.55 -1.66 1.67
N SER A 8 -12.76 -1.86 0.60
CA SER A 8 -13.12 -2.81 -0.46
C SER A 8 -11.92 -3.30 -1.25
N LEU A 9 -12.05 -4.51 -1.81
CA LEU A 9 -11.23 -5.03 -2.92
C LEU A 9 -11.92 -4.70 -4.23
N CYS A 10 -11.30 -3.89 -5.07
CA CYS A 10 -11.86 -3.40 -6.31
C CYS A 10 -11.02 -3.82 -7.52
N GLU A 11 -11.66 -3.95 -8.68
CA GLU A 11 -11.02 -4.43 -9.91
C GLU A 11 -10.60 -3.28 -10.81
N ILE A 12 -9.38 -3.37 -11.35
CA ILE A 12 -8.87 -2.46 -12.39
C ILE A 12 -9.55 -2.76 -13.73
N LYS A 13 -10.25 -1.77 -14.29
CA LYS A 13 -11.03 -1.91 -15.53
C LYS A 13 -10.26 -1.55 -16.79
N SER A 14 -9.39 -0.56 -16.73
CA SER A 14 -8.52 -0.16 -17.84
C SER A 14 -7.19 0.35 -17.35
N ILE A 15 -6.16 0.25 -18.20
CA ILE A 15 -4.83 0.80 -17.97
C ILE A 15 -4.35 1.35 -19.31
N ASP A 16 -3.90 2.60 -19.32
CA ASP A 16 -3.25 3.27 -20.43
C ASP A 16 -1.90 3.82 -19.97
N GLU A 17 -0.82 3.35 -20.58
CA GLU A 17 0.55 3.80 -20.30
C GLU A 17 0.98 4.87 -21.27
N ILE A 18 1.47 5.99 -20.77
CA ILE A 18 2.07 7.05 -21.56
C ILE A 18 3.59 6.97 -21.41
N LYS A 19 4.26 6.41 -22.42
CA LYS A 19 5.72 6.31 -22.47
C LYS A 19 6.31 7.55 -23.14
N LYS A 20 7.35 8.14 -22.54
CA LYS A 20 8.15 9.19 -23.17
C LYS A 20 9.58 8.70 -23.35
N GLY A 21 10.06 8.64 -24.60
CA GLY A 21 11.42 8.23 -24.95
C GLY A 21 11.72 6.77 -24.59
N ASN A 22 13.00 6.45 -24.36
CA ASN A 22 13.51 5.11 -24.05
C ASN A 22 13.53 4.82 -22.54
N SER A 23 12.72 5.49 -21.74
CA SER A 23 12.67 5.25 -20.29
C SER A 23 12.15 3.84 -19.98
N LYS A 24 12.76 3.18 -19.00
CA LYS A 24 12.30 1.89 -18.47
C LYS A 24 10.89 1.98 -17.89
N TYR A 25 10.53 3.14 -17.34
CA TYR A 25 9.23 3.36 -16.71
C TYR A 25 8.39 4.34 -17.55
N PRO A 26 7.05 4.19 -17.57
CA PRO A 26 6.18 5.17 -18.19
C PRO A 26 6.29 6.53 -17.49
N ALA A 27 6.09 7.61 -18.26
CA ALA A 27 6.04 8.95 -17.70
C ALA A 27 4.74 9.19 -16.91
N GLU A 28 3.69 8.48 -17.29
CA GLU A 28 2.37 8.54 -16.68
C GLU A 28 1.65 7.21 -16.92
N ILE A 29 0.89 6.74 -15.94
CA ILE A 29 -0.09 5.67 -16.10
C ILE A 29 -1.46 6.24 -15.79
N LYS A 30 -2.42 6.02 -16.70
CA LYS A 30 -3.84 6.28 -16.44
C LYS A 30 -4.54 4.95 -16.27
N PHE A 31 -5.36 4.84 -15.24
CA PHE A 31 -6.15 3.64 -15.05
C PHE A 31 -7.50 3.95 -14.39
N SER A 32 -8.43 3.04 -14.57
CA SER A 32 -9.75 3.13 -13.97
C SER A 32 -10.07 1.94 -13.09
N ILE A 33 -10.81 2.18 -12.03
CA ILE A 33 -11.25 1.18 -11.05
C ILE A 33 -12.75 1.26 -10.89
N ASP A 34 -13.41 0.12 -10.85
CA ASP A 34 -14.79 0.02 -10.39
C ASP A 34 -14.80 -0.04 -8.85
N ILE A 35 -15.09 1.11 -8.23
CA ILE A 35 -15.12 1.25 -6.78
C ILE A 35 -16.51 0.99 -6.17
N GLY A 36 -17.48 0.57 -6.99
CA GLY A 36 -18.80 0.19 -6.55
C GLY A 36 -19.50 1.24 -5.70
N ASN A 37 -20.07 0.82 -4.59
CA ASN A 37 -20.80 1.70 -3.66
C ASN A 37 -19.90 2.75 -2.96
N LEU A 38 -18.57 2.60 -3.00
CA LEU A 38 -17.67 3.60 -2.43
C LEU A 38 -17.71 4.91 -3.21
N SER A 39 -18.20 4.92 -4.46
CA SER A 39 -18.39 6.12 -5.27
C SER A 39 -19.35 7.14 -4.66
N LYS A 40 -20.29 6.67 -3.81
CA LYS A 40 -21.32 7.52 -3.21
C LYS A 40 -20.71 8.60 -2.33
N GLY A 41 -20.98 9.86 -2.70
CA GLY A 41 -20.50 11.05 -1.98
C GLY A 41 -19.06 11.44 -2.28
N LEU A 42 -18.36 10.72 -3.16
CA LEU A 42 -17.06 11.12 -3.67
C LEU A 42 -17.20 12.18 -4.78
N LYS A 43 -16.15 12.98 -4.95
CA LYS A 43 -16.04 14.04 -5.97
C LYS A 43 -14.67 13.98 -6.64
N ILE A 44 -14.59 14.45 -7.87
CA ILE A 44 -13.33 14.74 -8.56
C ILE A 44 -12.47 15.64 -7.69
N GLY A 45 -11.15 15.37 -7.63
CA GLY A 45 -10.19 16.08 -6.79
C GLY A 45 -10.02 15.48 -5.39
N GLN A 46 -10.86 14.55 -4.95
CA GLN A 46 -10.68 13.85 -3.69
C GLN A 46 -9.66 12.71 -3.82
N SER A 47 -9.04 12.35 -2.69
CA SER A 47 -8.04 11.29 -2.63
C SER A 47 -8.65 9.95 -2.24
N ILE A 48 -8.15 8.90 -2.87
CA ILE A 48 -8.37 7.50 -2.51
C ILE A 48 -7.00 6.82 -2.38
N ALA A 49 -6.83 5.95 -1.41
CA ALA A 49 -5.68 5.06 -1.34
C ALA A 49 -5.96 3.80 -2.18
N VAL A 50 -5.08 3.52 -3.14
CA VAL A 50 -5.08 2.33 -4.00
C VAL A 50 -3.84 1.50 -3.68
N ASN A 51 -4.00 0.33 -3.09
CA ASN A 51 -2.90 -0.44 -2.51
C ASN A 51 -1.94 0.44 -1.69
N GLY A 52 -2.50 1.34 -0.86
CA GLY A 52 -1.74 2.26 -0.02
C GLY A 52 -1.12 3.46 -0.75
N VAL A 53 -1.36 3.65 -2.04
CA VAL A 53 -0.91 4.83 -2.78
C VAL A 53 -2.01 5.87 -2.80
N CYS A 54 -1.74 7.06 -2.25
CA CYS A 54 -2.68 8.19 -2.28
C CYS A 54 -2.79 8.75 -3.70
N LEU A 55 -3.97 8.59 -4.32
CA LEU A 55 -4.24 9.05 -5.67
C LEU A 55 -5.45 9.97 -5.70
N THR A 56 -5.38 10.97 -6.57
CA THR A 56 -6.48 11.92 -6.79
C THR A 56 -7.41 11.41 -7.88
N ILE A 57 -8.71 11.42 -7.62
CA ILE A 57 -9.74 11.12 -8.62
C ILE A 57 -9.71 12.20 -9.71
N THR A 58 -9.40 11.83 -10.95
CA THR A 58 -9.37 12.75 -12.10
C THR A 58 -10.69 12.76 -12.85
N LYS A 59 -11.42 11.62 -12.87
CA LYS A 59 -12.78 11.50 -13.38
C LYS A 59 -13.57 10.51 -12.53
N LEU A 60 -14.87 10.71 -12.46
CA LEU A 60 -15.80 9.82 -11.74
C LEU A 60 -17.08 9.69 -12.56
N ASN A 61 -17.30 8.52 -13.13
CA ASN A 61 -18.50 8.17 -13.91
C ASN A 61 -19.22 7.01 -13.24
N ASN A 62 -20.35 7.27 -12.62
CA ASN A 62 -21.07 6.29 -11.79
C ASN A 62 -20.12 5.68 -10.74
N ASN A 63 -19.78 4.39 -10.90
CA ASN A 63 -18.90 3.64 -10.00
C ASN A 63 -17.44 3.57 -10.48
N ILE A 64 -17.12 4.13 -11.66
CA ILE A 64 -15.79 4.07 -12.24
C ILE A 64 -15.03 5.34 -11.89
N ALA A 65 -13.97 5.19 -11.10
CA ALA A 65 -13.01 6.26 -10.78
C ALA A 65 -11.77 6.13 -11.65
N GLU A 66 -11.33 7.23 -12.28
CA GLU A 66 -10.10 7.29 -13.06
C GLU A 66 -9.02 8.04 -12.28
N PHE A 67 -7.79 7.57 -12.45
CA PHE A 67 -6.60 8.10 -11.81
C PHE A 67 -5.51 8.32 -12.85
N SER A 68 -4.68 9.37 -12.62
CA SER A 68 -3.48 9.65 -13.37
C SER A 68 -2.30 9.63 -12.40
N VAL A 69 -1.28 8.80 -12.69
CA VAL A 69 -0.13 8.55 -11.83
C VAL A 69 1.13 8.95 -12.54
N ILE A 70 1.87 9.90 -11.95
CA ILE A 70 3.14 10.38 -12.50
C ILE A 70 4.26 9.34 -12.34
N GLY A 71 5.26 9.41 -13.23
CA GLY A 71 6.34 8.42 -13.30
C GLY A 71 7.14 8.25 -12.01
N GLU A 72 7.25 9.26 -11.14
CA GLU A 72 7.91 9.11 -9.85
C GLU A 72 7.15 8.14 -8.94
N THR A 73 5.83 8.31 -8.83
CA THR A 73 4.97 7.41 -8.05
C THR A 73 4.99 5.99 -8.63
N VAL A 74 4.98 5.86 -9.96
CA VAL A 74 5.08 4.56 -10.63
C VAL A 74 6.38 3.84 -10.24
N ARG A 75 7.51 4.55 -10.24
CA ARG A 75 8.83 3.94 -9.90
C ARG A 75 8.96 3.49 -8.45
N LYS A 76 8.28 4.15 -7.53
CA LYS A 76 8.38 3.90 -6.08
C LYS A 76 7.36 2.89 -5.56
N THR A 77 6.41 2.47 -6.39
CA THR A 77 5.27 1.66 -5.97
C THR A 77 5.07 0.45 -6.88
N CYS A 78 4.24 -0.48 -6.44
CA CYS A 78 3.82 -1.63 -7.26
C CYS A 78 2.88 -1.25 -8.42
N LEU A 79 2.59 0.04 -8.62
CA LEU A 79 1.77 0.50 -9.75
C LEU A 79 2.46 0.33 -11.11
N ASP A 80 3.79 0.10 -11.11
CA ASP A 80 4.57 -0.21 -12.32
C ASP A 80 4.17 -1.52 -13.00
N SER A 81 3.54 -2.43 -12.25
CA SER A 81 3.25 -3.80 -12.68
C SER A 81 1.77 -4.19 -12.61
N ILE A 82 0.89 -3.23 -12.28
CA ILE A 82 -0.56 -3.49 -12.21
C ILE A 82 -1.12 -3.90 -13.57
N LYS A 83 -2.16 -4.76 -13.54
CA LYS A 83 -2.81 -5.28 -14.74
C LYS A 83 -4.32 -5.08 -14.71
N LYS A 84 -4.91 -4.95 -15.89
CA LYS A 84 -6.36 -5.00 -16.05
C LYS A 84 -6.90 -6.34 -15.49
N GLY A 85 -7.99 -6.27 -14.72
CA GLY A 85 -8.60 -7.41 -14.05
C GLY A 85 -7.99 -7.71 -12.67
N GLU A 86 -6.86 -7.09 -12.32
CA GLU A 86 -6.25 -7.24 -11.00
C GLU A 86 -7.11 -6.55 -9.93
N ARG A 87 -7.11 -7.12 -8.73
CA ARG A 87 -7.79 -6.54 -7.56
C ARG A 87 -6.82 -5.73 -6.73
N VAL A 88 -7.29 -4.57 -6.27
CA VAL A 88 -6.53 -3.63 -5.43
C VAL A 88 -7.32 -3.27 -4.18
N ASN A 89 -6.61 -3.00 -3.08
CA ASN A 89 -7.18 -2.48 -1.86
C ASN A 89 -7.61 -1.03 -2.06
N ILE A 90 -8.80 -0.68 -1.63
CA ILE A 90 -9.34 0.68 -1.69
C ILE A 90 -9.73 1.15 -0.29
N GLU A 91 -9.27 2.37 0.04
CA GLU A 91 -9.70 3.13 1.20
C GLU A 91 -9.94 4.58 0.80
N ARG A 92 -11.08 5.15 1.17
CA ARG A 92 -11.36 6.58 0.99
C ARG A 92 -10.65 7.39 2.07
N SER A 93 -10.32 8.64 1.78
CA SER A 93 -9.79 9.55 2.79
C SER A 93 -10.72 9.65 3.98
N MET A 94 -10.14 9.63 5.19
CA MET A 94 -10.85 9.71 6.45
C MET A 94 -11.63 11.04 6.56
N ARG A 95 -12.86 10.97 7.07
CA ARG A 95 -13.62 12.16 7.43
C ARG A 95 -13.14 12.72 8.77
N ALA A 96 -13.23 14.05 8.95
CA ALA A 96 -12.83 14.69 10.22
C ALA A 96 -13.64 14.18 11.44
N SER A 97 -14.87 13.73 11.22
CA SER A 97 -15.74 13.10 12.24
C SER A 97 -15.66 11.57 12.26
N GLY A 98 -14.74 10.98 11.47
CA GLY A 98 -14.58 9.52 11.37
C GLY A 98 -13.87 8.92 12.59
N ARG A 99 -13.99 7.58 12.73
CA ARG A 99 -13.20 6.83 13.72
C ARG A 99 -11.78 6.62 13.19
N PHE A 100 -10.86 6.49 14.11
CA PHE A 100 -9.47 6.21 13.83
C PHE A 100 -9.15 4.77 14.30
N ASP A 101 -9.44 3.79 13.44
CA ASP A 101 -9.40 2.38 13.81
C ASP A 101 -8.07 1.67 13.46
N GLY A 102 -7.11 2.37 12.81
CA GLY A 102 -5.77 1.88 12.49
C GLY A 102 -4.67 2.80 13.03
N HIS A 103 -3.79 3.29 12.15
CA HIS A 103 -2.76 4.28 12.49
C HIS A 103 -2.72 5.41 11.43
N PHE A 104 -1.85 6.42 11.61
CA PHE A 104 -1.71 7.52 10.65
C PHE A 104 -1.10 7.05 9.34
N VAL A 105 -1.93 6.85 8.32
CA VAL A 105 -1.53 6.45 6.98
C VAL A 105 -1.70 7.63 6.03
N GLN A 106 -0.62 8.01 5.35
CA GLN A 106 -0.63 9.12 4.40
C GLN A 106 -0.99 8.67 2.98
N GLY A 107 -0.70 7.42 2.66
CA GLY A 107 -0.71 6.90 1.30
C GLY A 107 0.57 7.28 0.53
N HIS A 108 1.64 7.60 1.25
CA HIS A 108 2.93 7.97 0.70
C HIS A 108 3.90 6.79 0.86
N VAL A 109 3.83 5.87 -0.08
CA VAL A 109 4.67 4.67 -0.11
C VAL A 109 6.14 5.04 -0.09
N ASP A 110 6.86 4.48 0.87
CA ASP A 110 8.30 4.70 1.03
C ASP A 110 9.11 3.77 0.15
N CYS A 111 8.69 2.52 0.06
CA CYS A 111 9.36 1.48 -0.72
C CYS A 111 8.43 0.33 -1.08
N THR A 112 8.96 -0.61 -1.86
CA THR A 112 8.32 -1.90 -2.08
C THR A 112 9.09 -3.00 -1.37
N GLY A 113 8.35 -4.04 -0.94
CA GLY A 113 8.90 -5.29 -0.44
C GLY A 113 8.43 -6.47 -1.28
N ILE A 114 8.98 -7.65 -0.99
CA ILE A 114 8.60 -8.91 -1.62
C ILE A 114 8.12 -9.85 -0.54
N ILE A 115 6.99 -10.52 -0.73
CA ILE A 115 6.55 -11.62 0.12
C ILE A 115 7.55 -12.75 -0.06
N TYR A 116 8.42 -12.94 0.95
CA TYR A 116 9.49 -13.92 0.92
C TYR A 116 9.01 -15.30 1.38
N ASP A 117 8.10 -15.31 2.37
CA ASP A 117 7.54 -16.54 2.90
C ASP A 117 6.10 -16.32 3.39
N LYS A 118 5.30 -17.40 3.36
CA LYS A 118 3.90 -17.42 3.75
C LYS A 118 3.59 -18.70 4.52
N ILE A 119 3.51 -18.59 5.84
CA ILE A 119 3.29 -19.71 6.76
C ILE A 119 1.84 -19.69 7.24
N VAL A 120 1.09 -20.73 6.90
CA VAL A 120 -0.34 -20.83 7.26
C VAL A 120 -0.48 -21.62 8.54
N PHE A 121 -1.09 -21.00 9.55
CA PHE A 121 -1.49 -21.64 10.81
C PHE A 121 -3.03 -21.79 10.86
N PRO A 122 -3.57 -22.58 11.80
CA PRO A 122 -5.03 -22.75 11.89
C PRO A 122 -5.82 -21.47 12.12
N THR A 123 -5.25 -20.49 12.83
CA THR A 123 -5.93 -19.25 13.23
C THR A 123 -5.38 -17.98 12.56
N GLU A 124 -4.20 -18.07 11.93
CA GLU A 124 -3.54 -16.92 11.31
C GLU A 124 -2.66 -17.34 10.13
N THR A 125 -2.24 -16.37 9.34
CA THR A 125 -1.17 -16.56 8.34
C THR A 125 -0.07 -15.56 8.61
N LYS A 126 1.15 -16.06 8.85
CA LYS A 126 2.35 -15.22 8.99
C LYS A 126 2.95 -14.97 7.61
N LEU A 127 3.17 -13.70 7.27
CA LEU A 127 3.95 -13.32 6.10
C LEU A 127 5.30 -12.78 6.53
N ILE A 128 6.35 -13.18 5.82
CA ILE A 128 7.69 -12.61 5.91
C ILE A 128 7.91 -11.76 4.67
N ILE A 129 8.21 -10.48 4.87
CA ILE A 129 8.39 -9.51 3.80
C ILE A 129 9.85 -9.05 3.81
N LYS A 130 10.53 -9.21 2.67
CA LYS A 130 11.88 -8.69 2.44
C LYS A 130 11.84 -7.30 1.82
N ILE A 131 12.70 -6.43 2.32
CA ILE A 131 12.96 -5.11 1.75
C ILE A 131 14.34 -5.15 1.09
N SER A 132 14.53 -4.41 -0.01
CA SER A 132 15.82 -4.35 -0.72
C SER A 132 16.96 -3.93 0.22
N GLU A 133 18.15 -4.54 0.03
CA GLU A 133 19.38 -4.20 0.79
C GLU A 133 19.74 -2.71 0.69
N GLU A 134 19.47 -2.08 -0.46
CA GLU A 134 19.68 -0.64 -0.67
C GLU A 134 18.88 0.24 0.30
N LEU A 135 17.84 -0.31 0.91
CA LEU A 135 16.95 0.36 1.85
C LEU A 135 17.15 -0.08 3.30
N LYS A 136 18.27 -0.74 3.60
CA LYS A 136 18.59 -1.24 4.95
C LYS A 136 18.49 -0.16 6.04
N GLU A 137 18.91 1.06 5.74
CA GLU A 137 18.79 2.18 6.69
C GLU A 137 17.34 2.51 7.06
N SER A 138 16.37 2.14 6.21
CA SER A 138 14.94 2.36 6.49
C SER A 138 14.40 1.49 7.60
N PHE A 139 15.10 0.41 7.99
CA PHE A 139 14.71 -0.43 9.12
C PHE A 139 14.67 0.31 10.46
N GLN A 140 15.38 1.44 10.58
CA GLN A 140 15.27 2.31 11.75
C GLN A 140 13.84 2.85 12.00
N TYR A 141 12.98 2.85 10.97
CA TYR A 141 11.58 3.28 11.08
C TYR A 141 10.63 2.14 11.45
N ILE A 142 11.11 0.90 11.47
CA ILE A 142 10.31 -0.27 11.79
C ILE A 142 10.51 -0.63 13.25
N VAL A 143 9.42 -0.67 14.01
CA VAL A 143 9.46 -0.98 15.45
C VAL A 143 8.70 -2.28 15.68
N GLN A 144 9.32 -3.24 16.36
CA GLN A 144 8.63 -4.47 16.77
C GLN A 144 7.41 -4.12 17.65
N LYS A 145 6.26 -4.73 17.37
CA LYS A 145 4.94 -4.40 17.93
C LYS A 145 4.40 -3.01 17.55
N GLY A 146 5.14 -2.25 16.75
CA GLY A 146 4.66 -1.01 16.14
C GLY A 146 3.78 -1.24 14.92
N SER A 147 3.27 -0.15 14.36
CA SER A 147 2.45 -0.17 13.15
C SER A 147 3.29 -0.07 11.89
N ILE A 148 2.81 -0.71 10.83
CA ILE A 148 3.33 -0.59 9.47
C ILE A 148 2.17 -0.71 8.48
N THR A 149 2.29 -0.07 7.32
CA THR A 149 1.30 -0.19 6.26
C THR A 149 1.85 -1.08 5.15
N ILE A 150 1.14 -2.14 4.81
CA ILE A 150 1.45 -3.04 3.68
C ILE A 150 0.26 -3.05 2.70
N ASP A 151 0.48 -2.64 1.46
CA ASP A 151 -0.58 -2.42 0.46
C ASP A 151 -1.77 -1.60 1.01
N GLY A 152 -1.48 -0.59 1.84
CA GLY A 152 -2.48 0.26 2.48
C GLY A 152 -3.14 -0.33 3.72
N ILE A 153 -2.78 -1.53 4.14
CA ILE A 153 -3.37 -2.22 5.29
C ILE A 153 -2.55 -1.88 6.53
N SER A 154 -3.19 -1.34 7.57
CA SER A 154 -2.59 -1.14 8.90
C SER A 154 -2.36 -2.47 9.58
N LEU A 155 -1.10 -2.78 9.90
CA LEU A 155 -0.68 -4.05 10.47
C LEU A 155 0.31 -3.85 11.61
N THR A 156 0.39 -4.83 12.49
CA THR A 156 1.36 -4.86 13.57
C THR A 156 2.59 -5.66 13.13
N VAL A 157 3.77 -5.10 13.34
CA VAL A 157 5.05 -5.79 13.15
C VAL A 157 5.24 -6.85 14.24
N VAL A 158 5.34 -8.11 13.83
CA VAL A 158 5.56 -9.23 14.79
C VAL A 158 7.03 -9.35 15.12
N ASP A 159 7.89 -9.35 14.10
CA ASP A 159 9.33 -9.54 14.26
C ASP A 159 10.11 -8.84 13.15
N ILE A 160 11.40 -8.57 13.42
CA ILE A 160 12.30 -7.85 12.52
C ILE A 160 13.63 -8.60 12.46
N ASP A 161 14.08 -8.93 11.25
CA ASP A 161 15.42 -9.47 10.97
C ASP A 161 16.18 -8.54 10.02
N ASN A 162 16.87 -7.55 10.58
CA ASN A 162 17.68 -6.59 9.83
C ASN A 162 19.17 -7.01 9.70
N ASN A 163 19.59 -8.07 10.39
CA ASN A 163 20.99 -8.49 10.38
C ASN A 163 21.30 -9.46 9.23
N ASN A 164 20.39 -10.38 8.93
CA ASN A 164 20.63 -11.45 7.97
C ASN A 164 19.80 -11.33 6.69
N ASN A 165 18.56 -10.87 6.79
CA ASN A 165 17.61 -10.96 5.69
C ASN A 165 16.94 -9.65 5.27
N ASN A 166 17.13 -8.55 6.01
CA ASN A 166 16.39 -7.29 5.81
C ASN A 166 14.89 -7.55 5.67
N SER A 167 14.32 -8.28 6.62
CA SER A 167 12.93 -8.70 6.59
C SER A 167 12.17 -8.34 7.84
N LEU A 168 10.87 -8.23 7.70
CA LEU A 168 9.92 -8.10 8.79
C LEU A 168 8.85 -9.17 8.66
N SER A 169 8.18 -9.51 9.76
CA SER A 169 7.04 -10.41 9.72
C SER A 169 5.79 -9.75 10.30
N ILE A 170 4.65 -10.12 9.71
CA ILE A 170 3.31 -9.74 10.12
C ILE A 170 2.43 -10.99 10.24
N SER A 171 1.42 -10.94 11.12
CA SER A 171 0.40 -11.99 11.22
C SER A 171 -0.95 -11.46 10.78
N LEU A 172 -1.62 -12.21 9.93
CA LEU A 172 -2.90 -11.87 9.34
C LEU A 172 -4.00 -12.80 9.85
N ILE A 173 -5.05 -12.22 10.41
CA ILE A 173 -6.25 -12.96 10.78
C ILE A 173 -7.08 -13.31 9.54
N PRO A 174 -7.94 -14.34 9.57
CA PRO A 174 -8.75 -14.77 8.43
C PRO A 174 -9.61 -13.65 7.83
N HIS A 175 -10.10 -12.72 8.66
CA HIS A 175 -10.86 -11.55 8.19
C HIS A 175 -10.03 -10.68 7.25
N THR A 176 -8.79 -10.33 7.63
CA THR A 176 -7.87 -9.51 6.81
C THR A 176 -7.53 -10.19 5.50
N LEU A 177 -7.23 -11.49 5.53
CA LEU A 177 -6.96 -12.27 4.32
C LEU A 177 -8.15 -12.27 3.35
N LYS A 178 -9.37 -12.40 3.86
CA LYS A 178 -10.59 -12.42 3.02
C LYS A 178 -10.89 -11.07 2.37
N ARG A 179 -10.50 -9.98 3.01
CA ARG A 179 -10.91 -8.61 2.66
C ARG A 179 -9.85 -7.78 1.94
N THR A 180 -8.63 -8.30 1.79
CA THR A 180 -7.48 -7.54 1.27
C THR A 180 -6.69 -8.31 0.23
N THR A 181 -5.83 -7.61 -0.51
CA THR A 181 -4.91 -8.18 -1.51
C THR A 181 -3.97 -9.23 -0.91
N LEU A 182 -3.59 -9.13 0.37
CA LEU A 182 -2.67 -10.08 1.01
C LEU A 182 -3.24 -11.51 1.08
N GLY A 183 -4.56 -11.68 0.99
CA GLY A 183 -5.16 -13.00 0.90
C GLY A 183 -4.96 -13.70 -0.44
N ILE A 184 -4.86 -12.93 -1.52
CA ILE A 184 -4.70 -13.44 -2.89
C ILE A 184 -3.26 -13.41 -3.38
N LYS A 185 -2.37 -12.66 -2.73
CA LYS A 185 -0.94 -12.62 -3.05
C LYS A 185 -0.21 -13.87 -2.60
N SER A 186 0.85 -14.19 -3.34
CA SER A 186 1.70 -15.37 -3.19
C SER A 186 3.14 -14.98 -2.88
N ILE A 187 3.98 -15.96 -2.53
CA ILE A 187 5.43 -15.78 -2.40
C ILE A 187 5.99 -15.28 -3.74
N GLY A 188 6.84 -14.26 -3.67
CA GLY A 188 7.41 -13.57 -4.83
C GLY A 188 6.64 -12.31 -5.25
N ASP A 189 5.40 -12.11 -4.79
CA ASP A 189 4.64 -10.91 -5.12
C ASP A 189 5.18 -9.69 -4.38
N LYS A 190 5.16 -8.56 -5.08
CA LYS A 190 5.53 -7.25 -4.51
C LYS A 190 4.40 -6.66 -3.69
N VAL A 191 4.76 -5.90 -2.66
CA VAL A 191 3.84 -5.11 -1.81
C VAL A 191 4.37 -3.70 -1.63
N ASN A 192 3.48 -2.72 -1.53
CA ASN A 192 3.80 -1.36 -1.14
C ASN A 192 4.00 -1.27 0.37
N ILE A 193 5.01 -0.54 0.81
CA ILE A 193 5.31 -0.34 2.23
C ILE A 193 5.31 1.15 2.54
N GLU A 194 4.56 1.55 3.55
CA GLU A 194 4.64 2.87 4.17
C GLU A 194 5.00 2.68 5.65
N PHE A 195 6.09 3.31 6.09
CA PHE A 195 6.49 3.30 7.50
C PHE A 195 5.61 4.24 8.30
N ASP A 196 5.43 3.93 9.58
CA ASP A 196 4.68 4.81 10.48
C ASP A 196 5.27 6.23 10.49
N LEU A 197 4.43 7.22 10.25
CA LEU A 197 4.80 8.63 10.20
C LEU A 197 5.46 9.08 11.51
N ILE A 198 4.99 8.58 12.64
CA ILE A 198 5.52 8.91 13.97
C ILE A 198 6.97 8.43 14.08
N SER A 199 7.28 7.21 13.63
CA SER A 199 8.64 6.68 13.62
C SER A 199 9.59 7.54 12.80
N LYS A 200 9.15 8.05 11.62
CA LYS A 200 9.93 8.95 10.77
C LYS A 200 10.25 10.27 11.47
N TYR A 201 9.27 10.87 12.13
CA TYR A 201 9.49 12.13 12.86
C TYR A 201 10.40 11.94 14.08
N ILE A 202 10.20 10.89 14.86
CA ILE A 202 11.06 10.57 16.00
C ILE A 202 12.50 10.37 15.55
N SER A 203 12.73 9.54 14.53
CA SER A 203 14.07 9.30 13.99
C SER A 203 14.75 10.58 13.48
N LYS A 204 13.99 11.52 12.90
CA LYS A 204 14.53 12.80 12.44
C LYS A 204 14.90 13.75 13.58
N LEU A 205 14.21 13.66 14.70
CA LEU A 205 14.41 14.55 15.86
C LEU A 205 15.49 14.05 16.83
N LEU A 206 15.79 12.76 16.80
CA LEU A 206 16.86 12.20 17.62
C LEU A 206 18.23 12.59 17.05
N PRO A 207 19.21 12.95 17.91
CA PRO A 207 20.56 13.20 17.43
C PRO A 207 21.12 11.93 16.75
N LYS A 208 21.73 12.11 15.58
CA LYS A 208 22.47 11.03 14.93
C LYS A 208 23.77 10.85 15.71
N ASN A 209 23.92 9.73 16.42
CA ASN A 209 25.21 9.33 17.01
C ASN A 209 26.25 9.02 15.92
#